data_f4d89544463f9192d0ab285ae25dd542
#
_entry.id   f4d89544463f9192d0ab285ae25dd542
#
_cell.length_a   1.000
_cell.length_b   1.000
_cell.length_c   1.000
_cell.angle_alpha   90.00
_cell.angle_beta   90.00
_cell.angle_gamma   90.00
#
_symmetry.space_group_name_H-M   'P 1'
#
loop_
_entity.id
_entity.type
_entity.pdbx_description
1 polymer ?
#
loop_
_entity_poly.entity_id
_entity_poly.type
_entity_poly.pdbx_seq_one_letter_code
_entity_poly.pdbx_strand_id
1 'polypeptide(L)'
;WQMLQQDIPDDYVLATGETTEVRKFVEWAFEDVGMRLDWRGHGVDEKGFDAVTGKCIVEVDPRYFRPTEVDLLIGDPRKAHEKLGWRHETSVRALCREMVNEDLKVMQTATIMKEA
;
A
#
# COMPACT_ATOMS: atom_id res chain seq x y z
N TRP A 1 14.57 3.37 -17.48
CA TRP A 1 15.66 3.97 -18.25
C TRP A 1 16.87 3.02 -18.30
N GLN A 2 17.40 2.51 -17.17
CA GLN A 2 18.58 1.63 -17.10
C GLN A 2 18.43 0.36 -17.96
N MET A 3 17.24 -0.23 -18.01
CA MET A 3 16.96 -1.41 -18.86
C MET A 3 17.19 -1.11 -20.34
N LEU A 4 16.89 0.10 -20.78
CA LEU A 4 17.06 0.55 -22.18
C LEU A 4 18.49 0.92 -22.55
N GLN A 5 19.38 0.98 -21.57
CA GLN A 5 20.81 1.30 -21.78
C GLN A 5 21.69 0.04 -21.87
N GLN A 6 21.09 -1.15 -21.84
CA GLN A 6 21.82 -2.41 -21.95
C GLN A 6 22.06 -2.78 -23.41
N ASP A 7 23.23 -3.34 -23.71
CA ASP A 7 23.59 -3.76 -25.06
C ASP A 7 22.71 -4.92 -25.56
N ILE A 8 22.26 -5.79 -24.65
CA ILE A 8 21.40 -6.93 -24.92
C ILE A 8 20.05 -6.70 -24.25
N PRO A 9 18.93 -6.67 -24.99
CA PRO A 9 17.60 -6.62 -24.41
C PRO A 9 17.32 -7.82 -23.52
N ASP A 10 16.72 -7.56 -22.33
CA ASP A 10 16.38 -8.61 -21.39
C ASP A 10 15.15 -8.17 -20.56
N ASP A 11 14.50 -9.13 -19.89
CA ASP A 11 13.40 -8.87 -18.96
C ASP A 11 13.91 -8.76 -17.51
N TYR A 12 13.27 -7.92 -16.70
CA TYR A 12 13.67 -7.69 -15.31
C TYR A 12 12.44 -7.60 -14.41
N VAL A 13 12.51 -8.28 -13.27
CA VAL A 13 11.52 -8.10 -12.19
C VAL A 13 11.98 -6.92 -11.32
N LEU A 14 11.12 -5.90 -11.24
CA LEU A 14 11.32 -4.75 -10.36
C LEU A 14 10.43 -4.93 -9.12
N ALA A 15 11.04 -5.30 -8.02
CA ALA A 15 10.37 -5.58 -6.77
C ALA A 15 11.29 -5.23 -5.59
N THR A 16 10.75 -5.23 -4.38
CA THR A 16 11.53 -4.97 -3.16
C THR A 16 12.09 -6.25 -2.54
N GLY A 17 11.56 -7.43 -2.90
CA GLY A 17 11.86 -8.70 -2.22
C GLY A 17 11.15 -8.84 -0.88
N GLU A 18 10.28 -7.90 -0.54
CA GLU A 18 9.50 -7.86 0.70
C GLU A 18 8.01 -7.90 0.38
N THR A 19 7.23 -8.42 1.33
CA THR A 19 5.76 -8.40 1.26
C THR A 19 5.19 -7.76 2.51
N THR A 20 4.06 -7.08 2.36
CA THR A 20 3.36 -6.42 3.46
C THR A 20 1.89 -6.77 3.37
N GLU A 21 1.30 -7.19 4.47
CA GLU A 21 -0.15 -7.41 4.56
C GLU A 21 -0.92 -6.12 4.27
N VAL A 22 -2.00 -6.23 3.50
CA VAL A 22 -2.90 -5.08 3.21
C VAL A 22 -3.42 -4.46 4.52
N ARG A 23 -3.77 -5.30 5.51
CA ARG A 23 -4.17 -4.84 6.84
C ARG A 23 -3.13 -3.91 7.47
N LYS A 24 -1.86 -4.29 7.43
CA LYS A 24 -0.77 -3.48 7.98
C LYS A 24 -0.61 -2.15 7.25
N PHE A 25 -0.77 -2.16 5.94
CA PHE A 25 -0.74 -0.93 5.15
C PHE A 25 -1.90 0.02 5.54
N VAL A 26 -3.10 -0.52 5.73
CA VAL A 26 -4.28 0.25 6.21
C VAL A 26 -4.02 0.82 7.60
N GLU A 27 -3.49 0.02 8.54
CA GLU A 27 -3.12 0.51 9.88
C GLU A 27 -2.17 1.70 9.81
N TRP A 28 -1.11 1.60 9.00
CA TRP A 28 -0.16 2.69 8.81
C TRP A 28 -0.78 3.96 8.23
N ALA A 29 -1.69 3.81 7.26
CA ALA A 29 -2.38 4.95 6.69
C ALA A 29 -3.22 5.70 7.75
N PHE A 30 -3.93 4.97 8.62
CA PHE A 30 -4.68 5.59 9.70
C PHE A 30 -3.79 6.15 10.82
N GLU A 31 -2.68 5.49 11.15
CA GLU A 31 -1.68 6.03 12.10
C GLU A 31 -1.12 7.38 11.64
N ASP A 32 -0.87 7.54 10.34
CA ASP A 32 -0.32 8.79 9.78
C ASP A 32 -1.30 9.98 9.88
N VAL A 33 -2.58 9.71 10.10
CA VAL A 33 -3.59 10.75 10.42
C VAL A 33 -4.03 10.75 11.89
N GLY A 34 -3.27 10.08 12.77
CA GLY A 34 -3.49 10.07 14.21
C GLY A 34 -4.62 9.15 14.68
N MET A 35 -5.05 8.20 13.85
CA MET A 35 -6.10 7.25 14.20
C MET A 35 -5.52 5.85 14.41
N ARG A 36 -6.08 5.09 15.34
CA ARG A 36 -5.76 3.69 15.58
C ARG A 36 -6.96 2.81 15.30
N LEU A 37 -6.72 1.67 14.64
CA LEU A 37 -7.75 0.70 14.29
C LEU A 37 -7.79 -0.46 15.27
N ASP A 38 -9.01 -0.84 15.68
CA ASP A 38 -9.32 -2.11 16.31
C ASP A 38 -10.05 -3.01 15.30
N TRP A 39 -9.45 -4.16 14.96
CA TRP A 39 -10.02 -5.10 14.02
C TRP A 39 -10.94 -6.11 14.70
N ARG A 40 -12.07 -6.43 14.07
CA ARG A 40 -13.05 -7.41 14.54
C ARG A 40 -13.59 -8.21 13.36
N GLY A 41 -13.91 -9.49 13.60
CA GLY A 41 -14.41 -10.41 12.58
C GLY A 41 -13.30 -11.06 11.76
N HIS A 42 -13.70 -11.84 10.75
CA HIS A 42 -12.80 -12.58 9.87
C HIS A 42 -13.34 -12.61 8.43
N GLY A 43 -12.44 -12.69 7.46
CA GLY A 43 -12.80 -12.82 6.06
C GLY A 43 -13.66 -11.65 5.59
N VAL A 44 -14.79 -11.94 4.96
CA VAL A 44 -15.72 -10.93 4.45
C VAL A 44 -16.38 -10.09 5.56
N ASP A 45 -16.47 -10.62 6.79
CA ASP A 45 -17.08 -9.94 7.93
C ASP A 45 -16.07 -9.11 8.74
N GLU A 46 -14.82 -9.05 8.30
CA GLU A 46 -13.79 -8.27 8.98
C GLU A 46 -14.03 -6.78 8.83
N LYS A 47 -13.94 -6.07 9.97
CA LYS A 47 -14.15 -4.62 10.05
C LYS A 47 -13.10 -3.97 10.92
N GLY A 48 -12.68 -2.76 10.53
CA GLY A 48 -11.81 -1.90 11.31
C GLY A 48 -12.61 -0.78 11.97
N PHE A 49 -12.43 -0.62 13.27
CA PHE A 49 -13.10 0.39 14.08
C PHE A 49 -12.07 1.40 14.58
N ASP A 50 -12.44 2.66 14.59
CA ASP A 50 -11.67 3.68 15.30
C ASP A 50 -11.63 3.35 16.81
N ALA A 51 -10.44 3.16 17.34
CA ALA A 51 -10.23 2.77 18.74
C ALA A 51 -10.71 3.80 19.76
N VAL A 52 -10.88 5.07 19.35
CA VAL A 52 -11.32 6.16 20.23
C VAL A 52 -12.84 6.31 20.20
N THR A 53 -13.42 6.36 19.01
CA THR A 53 -14.86 6.63 18.83
C THR A 53 -15.71 5.36 18.74
N GLY A 54 -15.10 4.20 18.48
CA GLY A 54 -15.78 2.94 18.21
C GLY A 54 -16.52 2.89 16.87
N LYS A 55 -16.38 3.91 16.02
CA LYS A 55 -17.03 3.96 14.73
C LYS A 55 -16.38 3.01 13.74
N CYS A 56 -17.18 2.24 12.97
CA CYS A 56 -16.67 1.45 11.86
C CYS A 56 -16.21 2.37 10.72
N ILE A 57 -14.96 2.23 10.30
CA ILE A 57 -14.33 3.08 9.27
C ILE A 57 -13.67 2.28 8.16
N VAL A 58 -13.53 0.96 8.32
CA VAL A 58 -13.01 0.04 7.30
C VAL A 58 -13.91 -1.18 7.23
N GLU A 59 -14.30 -1.58 6.03
CA GLU A 59 -15.08 -2.79 5.77
C GLU A 59 -14.56 -3.52 4.53
N VAL A 60 -14.70 -4.84 4.53
CA VAL A 60 -14.49 -5.65 3.33
C VAL A 60 -15.74 -5.56 2.45
N ASP A 61 -15.57 -5.18 1.18
CA ASP A 61 -16.67 -5.19 0.21
C ASP A 61 -16.88 -6.62 -0.32
N PRO A 62 -18.05 -7.26 -0.08
CA PRO A 62 -18.30 -8.64 -0.50
C PRO A 62 -18.14 -8.85 -2.02
N ARG A 63 -18.33 -7.81 -2.84
CA ARG A 63 -18.21 -7.91 -4.30
C ARG A 63 -16.77 -8.18 -4.75
N TYR A 64 -15.78 -7.77 -3.94
CA TYR A 64 -14.35 -7.92 -4.24
C TYR A 64 -13.68 -8.98 -3.37
N PHE A 65 -14.40 -9.56 -2.43
CA PHE A 65 -13.86 -10.63 -1.58
C PHE A 65 -13.59 -11.89 -2.39
N ARG A 66 -12.37 -12.41 -2.27
CA ARG A 66 -11.96 -13.67 -2.89
C ARG A 66 -11.73 -14.71 -1.81
N PRO A 67 -12.48 -15.85 -1.82
CA PRO A 67 -12.35 -16.88 -0.81
C PRO A 67 -11.03 -17.66 -0.89
N THR A 68 -10.41 -17.67 -2.07
CA THR A 68 -9.10 -18.28 -2.33
C THR A 68 -8.16 -17.25 -2.92
N GLU A 69 -7.09 -16.99 -2.20
CA GLU A 69 -5.96 -16.15 -2.64
C GLU A 69 -4.67 -16.95 -2.58
N VAL A 70 -3.65 -16.47 -3.28
CA VAL A 70 -2.30 -17.02 -3.18
C VAL A 70 -1.73 -16.61 -1.83
N ASP A 71 -1.25 -17.60 -1.05
CA ASP A 71 -0.76 -17.37 0.31
C ASP A 71 0.39 -16.37 0.36
N LEU A 72 1.23 -16.36 -0.67
CA LEU A 72 2.38 -15.46 -0.73
C LEU A 72 2.81 -15.20 -2.17
N LEU A 73 2.94 -13.93 -2.56
CA LEU A 73 3.58 -13.49 -3.78
C LEU A 73 4.71 -12.53 -3.44
N ILE A 74 5.93 -12.91 -3.77
CA ILE A 74 7.12 -12.06 -3.60
C ILE A 74 7.84 -11.99 -4.94
N GLY A 75 8.10 -10.77 -5.42
CA GLY A 75 8.95 -10.55 -6.58
C GLY A 75 10.41 -10.69 -6.21
N ASP A 76 11.19 -11.38 -7.04
CA ASP A 76 12.64 -11.53 -6.88
C ASP A 76 13.39 -10.51 -7.76
N PRO A 77 13.97 -9.46 -7.18
CA PRO A 77 14.66 -8.40 -7.91
C PRO A 77 16.15 -8.68 -8.15
N ARG A 78 16.68 -9.85 -7.80
CA ARG A 78 18.14 -10.13 -7.82
C ARG A 78 18.77 -9.86 -9.17
N LYS A 79 18.12 -10.25 -10.28
CA LYS A 79 18.62 -10.01 -11.64
C LYS A 79 18.78 -8.50 -11.93
N ALA A 80 17.81 -7.68 -11.50
CA ALA A 80 17.89 -6.23 -11.66
C ALA A 80 19.00 -5.63 -10.79
N HIS A 81 19.18 -6.13 -9.57
CA HIS A 81 20.29 -5.71 -8.69
C HIS A 81 21.65 -6.01 -9.29
N GLU A 82 21.84 -7.23 -9.81
CA GLU A 82 23.13 -7.70 -10.32
C GLU A 82 23.50 -7.09 -11.66
N LYS A 83 22.54 -7.04 -12.60
CA LYS A 83 22.80 -6.59 -13.97
C LYS A 83 22.66 -5.09 -14.19
N LEU A 84 21.71 -4.43 -13.48
CA LEU A 84 21.45 -3.01 -13.66
C LEU A 84 22.01 -2.15 -12.52
N GLY A 85 22.39 -2.75 -11.38
CA GLY A 85 22.71 -2.02 -10.16
C GLY A 85 21.50 -1.31 -9.56
N TRP A 86 20.28 -1.60 -10.08
CA TRP A 86 19.06 -0.99 -9.58
C TRP A 86 18.66 -1.56 -8.21
N ARG A 87 18.32 -0.67 -7.30
CA ARG A 87 17.73 -1.00 -5.99
C ARG A 87 16.62 -0.02 -5.68
N HIS A 88 15.58 -0.50 -4.97
CA HIS A 88 14.58 0.41 -4.41
C HIS A 88 15.19 1.19 -3.23
N GLU A 89 14.79 2.45 -3.07
CA GLU A 89 15.24 3.31 -1.98
C GLU A 89 14.12 3.61 -0.98
N THR A 90 12.87 3.54 -1.44
CA THR A 90 11.69 3.87 -0.65
C THR A 90 11.11 2.62 -0.02
N SER A 91 11.03 2.57 1.32
CA SER A 91 10.31 1.50 2.01
C SER A 91 8.80 1.62 1.82
N VAL A 92 8.06 0.50 1.94
CA VAL A 92 6.58 0.51 1.85
C VAL A 92 5.95 1.42 2.93
N ARG A 93 6.56 1.53 4.11
CA ARG A 93 6.08 2.44 5.17
C ARG A 93 6.25 3.91 4.80
N ALA A 94 7.39 4.27 4.20
CA ALA A 94 7.63 5.63 3.70
C ALA A 94 6.69 5.97 2.54
N LEU A 95 6.47 5.03 1.62
CA LEU A 95 5.53 5.18 0.51
C LEU A 95 4.10 5.41 1.01
N CYS A 96 3.64 4.62 1.98
CA CYS A 96 2.32 4.79 2.60
C CYS A 96 2.14 6.22 3.13
N ARG A 97 3.11 6.73 3.88
CA ARG A 97 3.09 8.09 4.42
C ARG A 97 3.05 9.16 3.32
N GLU A 98 3.84 8.98 2.28
CA GLU A 98 3.84 9.90 1.13
C GLU A 98 2.46 9.94 0.44
N MET A 99 1.86 8.76 0.18
CA MET A 99 0.54 8.63 -0.42
C MET A 99 -0.52 9.34 0.43
N VAL A 100 -0.57 9.06 1.74
CA VAL A 100 -1.53 9.70 2.66
C VAL A 100 -1.38 11.22 2.65
N ASN A 101 -0.15 11.72 2.73
CA ASN A 101 0.11 13.15 2.74
C ASN A 101 -0.34 13.83 1.43
N GLU A 102 -0.11 13.22 0.28
CA GLU A 102 -0.53 13.77 -1.00
C GLU A 102 -2.07 13.73 -1.14
N ASP A 103 -2.72 12.64 -0.76
CA ASP A 103 -4.18 12.54 -0.77
C ASP A 103 -4.84 13.59 0.14
N LEU A 104 -4.29 13.85 1.33
CA LEU A 104 -4.77 14.91 2.22
C LEU A 104 -4.68 16.29 1.58
N LYS A 105 -3.60 16.62 0.88
CA LYS A 105 -3.45 17.89 0.14
C LYS A 105 -4.51 18.03 -0.95
N VAL A 106 -4.73 16.98 -1.73
CA VAL A 106 -5.75 16.96 -2.79
C VAL A 106 -7.13 17.18 -2.22
N MET A 107 -7.48 16.49 -1.13
CA MET A 107 -8.79 16.62 -0.48
C MET A 107 -9.01 17.99 0.14
N GLN A 108 -8.00 18.59 0.76
CA GLN A 108 -8.06 19.95 1.30
C GLN A 108 -8.31 20.97 0.18
N THR A 109 -7.61 20.85 -0.94
CA THR A 109 -7.79 21.73 -2.09
C THR A 109 -9.20 21.61 -2.69
N ALA A 110 -9.70 20.38 -2.82
CA ALA A 110 -11.05 20.12 -3.34
C ALA A 110 -12.15 20.67 -2.42
N THR A 111 -11.95 20.68 -1.11
CA THR A 111 -12.88 21.26 -0.15
C THR A 111 -12.94 22.78 -0.27
N ILE A 112 -11.79 23.44 -0.35
CA ILE A 112 -11.70 24.90 -0.55
C ILE A 112 -12.41 25.33 -1.84
N MET A 113 -12.27 24.56 -2.94
CA MET A 113 -12.91 24.88 -4.22
C MET A 113 -14.45 24.69 -4.19
N LYS A 114 -14.99 23.88 -3.27
CA LYS A 114 -16.46 23.71 -3.13
C LYS A 114 -17.10 24.77 -2.26
N GLU A 115 -16.34 25.42 -1.40
CA GLU A 115 -16.81 26.47 -0.49
C GLU A 115 -16.65 27.89 -1.09
N ALA A 116 -15.97 28.01 -2.20
CA ALA A 116 -15.76 29.27 -2.95
C ALA A 116 -16.79 29.41 -4.06
#